data_22238dee7ec896b1970028547d351485
#
_entry.id   22238dee7ec896b1970028547d351485
#
_cell.length_a   1.000
_cell.length_b   1.000
_cell.length_c   1.000
_cell.angle_alpha   90.00
_cell.angle_beta   90.00
_cell.angle_gamma   90.00
#
_symmetry.space_group_name_H-M   'P 1'
#
loop_
_entity.id
_entity.type
_entity.pdbx_description
1 polymer ?
#
loop_
_entity_poly.entity_id
_entity_poly.type
_entity_poly.pdbx_seq_one_letter_code
_entity_poly.pdbx_strand_id
1 'polypeptide(L)'
;MKRILMVSTHGYFEGNPSFGRADTGGQIVFVIELSKALVLAKLGYKVDILTRQFEDLDQIEPLNEEVGIIRIPCGGRDFIPKEYLVEYLPELVDGFIIYCRKNRLSYDFIDSHYWDAGFVGMKLTDTFNIPHIFTPHSLGIWKETRMRQAAAEEGTEINELDFERELNFKHRNATEKAIMESANQTIATTPEQKEIMCHKYGISAGKVAIITPGFFPEKYRRIDKSCLSEVIRQYKLPERFVFTVGRITPYKGYDLLIKAFQQVAKELPEVKLVLAIGSHEPTEVAKRNELSQLAEGLGLANNTLFYGHVRELEAFYNLAEILVMPSTYEPFGMVAIESMACGTPAEVTDRGGLRNFLVDGQDALIVDPLDTQALTGAILKLLKDKRLRKEISQKGYEKAHSMFTWEHIAENTLRVIS
;
A
#
# COMPACT_ATOMS: atom_id res chain seq x y z
N MET A 1 -4.85 -28.85 -12.60
CA MET A 1 -4.96 -27.40 -12.30
C MET A 1 -4.65 -27.24 -10.83
N LYS A 2 -3.64 -26.46 -10.48
CA LYS A 2 -3.27 -26.18 -9.08
C LYS A 2 -4.19 -25.13 -8.49
N ARG A 3 -4.46 -25.17 -7.20
CA ARG A 3 -5.31 -24.22 -6.51
C ARG A 3 -4.57 -23.54 -5.36
N ILE A 4 -4.55 -22.23 -5.37
CA ILE A 4 -3.92 -21.38 -4.36
C ILE A 4 -5.01 -20.85 -3.43
N LEU A 5 -4.74 -20.88 -2.12
CA LEU A 5 -5.52 -20.16 -1.13
C LEU A 5 -4.79 -18.89 -0.76
N MET A 6 -5.27 -17.74 -1.25
CA MET A 6 -4.90 -16.44 -0.73
C MET A 6 -5.69 -16.14 0.54
N VAL A 7 -5.06 -15.61 1.59
CA VAL A 7 -5.76 -15.24 2.83
C VAL A 7 -5.54 -13.77 3.15
N SER A 8 -6.63 -13.01 3.29
CA SER A 8 -6.61 -11.61 3.70
C SER A 8 -7.89 -11.29 4.49
N THR A 9 -7.79 -11.08 5.79
CA THR A 9 -8.92 -11.17 6.71
C THR A 9 -9.53 -9.84 7.13
N HIS A 10 -8.76 -8.75 7.17
CA HIS A 10 -9.23 -7.44 7.60
C HIS A 10 -9.59 -6.51 6.44
N GLY A 11 -10.36 -5.46 6.76
CA GLY A 11 -10.80 -4.44 5.80
C GLY A 11 -12.01 -4.89 4.96
N TYR A 12 -12.50 -3.96 4.13
CA TYR A 12 -13.61 -4.22 3.21
C TYR A 12 -13.09 -4.90 1.95
N PHE A 13 -13.07 -6.22 1.95
CA PHE A 13 -12.53 -7.00 0.86
C PHE A 13 -13.60 -7.28 -0.19
N GLU A 14 -13.62 -6.48 -1.23
CA GLU A 14 -14.52 -6.54 -2.39
C GLU A 14 -13.70 -6.60 -3.68
N GLY A 15 -14.23 -7.21 -4.73
CA GLY A 15 -13.55 -7.31 -6.03
C GLY A 15 -13.28 -5.96 -6.70
N ASN A 16 -14.08 -4.95 -6.35
CA ASN A 16 -13.83 -3.55 -6.64
C ASN A 16 -13.73 -2.79 -5.31
N PRO A 17 -12.54 -2.64 -4.72
CA PRO A 17 -12.37 -2.12 -3.37
C PRO A 17 -12.97 -0.72 -3.20
N SER A 18 -13.79 -0.56 -2.16
CA SER A 18 -14.36 0.72 -1.73
C SER A 18 -13.30 1.52 -0.97
N PHE A 19 -12.36 2.14 -1.69
CA PHE A 19 -11.26 2.92 -1.09
C PHE A 19 -11.76 4.01 -0.17
N GLY A 20 -11.07 4.20 0.96
CA GLY A 20 -11.39 5.17 1.98
C GLY A 20 -12.23 4.63 3.14
N ARG A 21 -12.78 3.43 3.04
CA ARG A 21 -13.33 2.72 4.19
C ARG A 21 -12.22 2.23 5.12
N ALA A 22 -12.53 2.03 6.39
CA ALA A 22 -11.55 1.61 7.40
C ALA A 22 -10.79 0.35 6.96
N ASP A 23 -9.48 0.32 7.20
CA ASP A 23 -8.57 -0.77 6.86
C ASP A 23 -8.58 -1.23 5.38
N THR A 24 -9.21 -0.46 4.48
CA THR A 24 -9.21 -0.72 3.04
C THR A 24 -8.12 0.09 2.35
N GLY A 25 -7.13 -0.58 1.79
CA GLY A 25 -5.95 0.09 1.23
C GLY A 25 -5.08 -0.80 0.34
N GLY A 26 -3.81 -0.45 0.24
CA GLY A 26 -2.85 -1.08 -0.67
C GLY A 26 -2.72 -2.59 -0.54
N GLN A 27 -2.95 -3.17 0.65
CA GLN A 27 -2.90 -4.62 0.83
C GLN A 27 -4.02 -5.33 0.05
N ILE A 28 -5.27 -4.83 0.10
CA ILE A 28 -6.38 -5.45 -0.63
C ILE A 28 -6.11 -5.41 -2.14
N VAL A 29 -5.64 -4.26 -2.62
CA VAL A 29 -5.20 -4.13 -4.03
C VAL A 29 -4.10 -5.14 -4.35
N PHE A 30 -3.08 -5.24 -3.51
CA PHE A 30 -1.99 -6.18 -3.69
C PHE A 30 -2.50 -7.63 -3.84
N VAL A 31 -3.36 -8.09 -2.94
CA VAL A 31 -3.89 -9.47 -2.95
C VAL A 31 -4.72 -9.74 -4.20
N ILE A 32 -5.61 -8.83 -4.58
CA ILE A 32 -6.44 -8.96 -5.78
C ILE A 32 -5.56 -8.98 -7.04
N GLU A 33 -4.64 -8.04 -7.14
CA GLU A 33 -3.81 -7.88 -8.33
C GLU A 33 -2.80 -9.02 -8.48
N LEU A 34 -2.17 -9.47 -7.38
CA LEU A 34 -1.33 -10.67 -7.38
C LEU A 34 -2.14 -11.92 -7.79
N SER A 35 -3.35 -12.08 -7.25
CA SER A 35 -4.23 -13.21 -7.62
C SER A 35 -4.52 -13.24 -9.11
N LYS A 36 -4.86 -12.10 -9.71
CA LYS A 36 -5.07 -11.97 -11.15
C LYS A 36 -3.79 -12.25 -11.95
N ALA A 37 -2.65 -11.72 -11.51
CA ALA A 37 -1.37 -11.92 -12.17
C ALA A 37 -0.92 -13.39 -12.17
N LEU A 38 -1.13 -14.11 -11.07
CA LEU A 38 -0.80 -15.53 -10.96
C LEU A 38 -1.54 -16.39 -12.00
N VAL A 39 -2.82 -16.11 -12.25
CA VAL A 39 -3.60 -16.84 -13.27
C VAL A 39 -3.28 -16.37 -14.69
N LEU A 40 -3.01 -15.09 -14.90
CA LEU A 40 -2.60 -14.55 -16.21
C LEU A 40 -1.25 -15.07 -16.69
N ALA A 41 -0.33 -15.38 -15.78
CA ALA A 41 0.96 -15.99 -16.11
C ALA A 41 0.82 -17.39 -16.78
N LYS A 42 -0.38 -17.83 -17.10
CA LYS A 42 -0.73 -19.09 -17.81
C LYS A 42 -0.23 -20.35 -17.15
N LEU A 43 -0.06 -20.34 -15.85
CA LEU A 43 0.52 -21.46 -15.11
C LEU A 43 -0.51 -22.50 -14.64
N GLY A 44 -1.77 -22.37 -15.09
CA GLY A 44 -2.83 -23.34 -14.78
C GLY A 44 -3.24 -23.35 -13.32
N TYR A 45 -3.22 -22.20 -12.67
CA TYR A 45 -3.68 -22.03 -11.30
C TYR A 45 -5.12 -21.52 -11.24
N LYS A 46 -5.82 -21.88 -10.15
CA LYS A 46 -6.99 -21.18 -9.63
C LYS A 46 -6.64 -20.53 -8.31
N VAL A 47 -7.21 -19.39 -8.03
CA VAL A 47 -6.98 -18.63 -6.79
C VAL A 47 -8.30 -18.37 -6.10
N ASP A 48 -8.45 -18.87 -4.88
CA ASP A 48 -9.54 -18.49 -3.99
C ASP A 48 -9.00 -17.55 -2.91
N ILE A 49 -9.61 -16.39 -2.75
CA ILE A 49 -9.24 -15.41 -1.73
C ILE A 49 -10.17 -15.59 -0.54
N LEU A 50 -9.64 -16.09 0.56
CA LEU A 50 -10.37 -16.24 1.82
C LEU A 50 -10.35 -14.92 2.58
N THR A 51 -11.54 -14.44 2.95
CA THR A 51 -11.72 -13.28 3.79
C THR A 51 -12.89 -13.45 4.74
N ARG A 52 -13.04 -12.48 5.65
CA ARG A 52 -14.16 -12.42 6.59
C ARG A 52 -15.43 -11.97 5.88
N GLN A 53 -16.56 -12.62 6.21
CA GLN A 53 -17.88 -12.15 5.82
C GLN A 53 -18.41 -11.16 6.85
N PHE A 54 -18.80 -9.98 6.41
CA PHE A 54 -19.50 -8.99 7.23
C PHE A 54 -20.44 -8.16 6.34
N GLU A 55 -21.32 -7.38 6.94
CA GLU A 55 -22.44 -6.72 6.26
C GLU A 55 -23.26 -7.72 5.42
N ASP A 56 -23.89 -7.29 4.34
CA ASP A 56 -24.71 -8.10 3.46
C ASP A 56 -23.98 -8.51 2.18
N LEU A 57 -22.65 -8.71 2.27
CA LEU A 57 -21.85 -9.18 1.14
C LEU A 57 -22.11 -10.67 0.86
N ASP A 58 -22.12 -11.03 -0.43
CA ASP A 58 -22.27 -12.42 -0.86
C ASP A 58 -21.12 -13.29 -0.35
N GLN A 59 -21.45 -14.54 0.02
CA GLN A 59 -20.44 -15.51 0.48
C GLN A 59 -19.39 -15.80 -0.61
N ILE A 60 -19.77 -15.78 -1.88
CA ILE A 60 -18.89 -16.05 -3.01
C ILE A 60 -19.03 -14.90 -4.01
N GLU A 61 -17.89 -14.32 -4.39
CA GLU A 61 -17.82 -13.28 -5.43
C GLU A 61 -16.76 -13.69 -6.48
N PRO A 62 -17.16 -14.06 -7.70
CA PRO A 62 -16.21 -14.33 -8.77
C PRO A 62 -15.59 -13.02 -9.28
N LEU A 63 -14.26 -12.97 -9.39
CA LEU A 63 -13.55 -11.84 -10.02
C LEU A 63 -13.30 -12.10 -11.51
N ASN A 64 -13.08 -13.35 -11.86
CA ASN A 64 -13.02 -13.88 -13.22
C ASN A 64 -13.24 -15.42 -13.17
N GLU A 65 -12.93 -16.15 -14.25
CA GLU A 65 -13.13 -17.61 -14.33
C GLU A 65 -12.22 -18.40 -13.36
N GLU A 66 -11.04 -17.87 -13.02
CA GLU A 66 -10.03 -18.55 -12.22
C GLU A 66 -9.82 -17.92 -10.82
N VAL A 67 -10.30 -16.71 -10.58
CA VAL A 67 -10.12 -15.99 -9.30
C VAL A 67 -11.47 -15.68 -8.68
N GLY A 68 -11.65 -16.08 -7.42
CA GLY A 68 -12.86 -15.77 -6.66
C GLY A 68 -12.59 -15.41 -5.21
N ILE A 69 -13.52 -14.70 -4.57
CA ILE A 69 -13.50 -14.38 -3.15
C ILE A 69 -14.45 -15.33 -2.43
N ILE A 70 -13.98 -15.94 -1.36
CA ILE A 70 -14.76 -16.77 -0.44
C ILE A 70 -14.81 -16.05 0.90
N ARG A 71 -16.02 -15.69 1.35
CA ARG A 71 -16.25 -15.05 2.63
C ARG A 71 -16.81 -16.03 3.65
N ILE A 72 -16.16 -16.10 4.81
CA ILE A 72 -16.58 -16.96 5.91
C ILE A 72 -16.97 -16.06 7.11
N PRO A 73 -18.16 -16.27 7.70
CA PRO A 73 -18.57 -15.52 8.88
C PRO A 73 -17.62 -15.75 10.06
N CYS A 74 -17.24 -14.68 10.75
CA CYS A 74 -16.61 -14.72 12.07
C CYS A 74 -16.79 -13.40 12.80
N GLY A 75 -16.98 -13.42 14.11
CA GLY A 75 -17.13 -12.23 14.96
C GLY A 75 -18.37 -11.36 14.63
N GLY A 76 -19.42 -11.95 14.09
CA GLY A 76 -20.63 -11.22 13.69
C GLY A 76 -20.53 -10.52 12.35
N ARG A 77 -21.44 -9.56 12.07
CA ARG A 77 -21.54 -8.89 10.76
C ARG A 77 -21.01 -7.46 10.75
N ASP A 78 -20.71 -6.88 11.91
CA ASP A 78 -20.21 -5.52 12.02
C ASP A 78 -18.71 -5.44 11.68
N PHE A 79 -18.25 -4.25 11.31
CA PHE A 79 -16.82 -4.00 11.12
C PHE A 79 -16.05 -4.21 12.43
N ILE A 80 -14.96 -4.96 12.40
CA ILE A 80 -14.05 -5.18 13.52
C ILE A 80 -12.67 -4.63 13.11
N PRO A 81 -12.10 -3.66 13.87
CA PRO A 81 -10.73 -3.21 13.62
C PRO A 81 -9.75 -4.38 13.68
N LYS A 82 -8.74 -4.36 12.81
CA LYS A 82 -7.75 -5.46 12.67
C LYS A 82 -6.99 -5.77 13.97
N GLU A 83 -6.85 -4.78 14.86
CA GLU A 83 -6.19 -4.93 16.15
C GLU A 83 -6.93 -5.90 17.09
N TYR A 84 -8.26 -6.02 16.91
CA TYR A 84 -9.15 -6.88 17.71
C TYR A 84 -9.68 -8.10 16.97
N LEU A 85 -9.45 -8.18 15.65
CA LEU A 85 -9.99 -9.25 14.81
C LEU A 85 -9.44 -10.63 15.19
N VAL A 86 -8.23 -10.69 15.72
CA VAL A 86 -7.55 -11.95 16.06
C VAL A 86 -8.33 -12.85 17.01
N GLU A 87 -9.15 -12.27 17.89
CA GLU A 87 -9.99 -13.03 18.85
C GLU A 87 -11.05 -13.91 18.15
N TYR A 88 -11.47 -13.52 16.96
CA TYR A 88 -12.51 -14.19 16.16
C TYR A 88 -11.94 -15.07 15.03
N LEU A 89 -10.64 -15.03 14.76
CA LEU A 89 -10.04 -15.81 13.66
C LEU A 89 -10.13 -17.32 13.83
N PRO A 90 -10.15 -17.92 15.04
CA PRO A 90 -10.44 -19.35 15.18
C PRO A 90 -11.79 -19.76 14.59
N GLU A 91 -12.83 -18.92 14.74
CA GLU A 91 -14.15 -19.15 14.14
C GLU A 91 -14.08 -19.17 12.60
N LEU A 92 -13.28 -18.25 12.01
CA LEU A 92 -13.04 -18.20 10.56
C LEU A 92 -12.33 -19.48 10.08
N VAL A 93 -11.31 -19.95 10.81
CA VAL A 93 -10.56 -21.19 10.48
C VAL A 93 -11.51 -22.39 10.47
N ASP A 94 -12.29 -22.59 11.54
CA ASP A 94 -13.23 -23.71 11.66
C ASP A 94 -14.31 -23.66 10.57
N GLY A 95 -14.88 -22.47 10.34
CA GLY A 95 -15.88 -22.23 9.30
C GLY A 95 -15.34 -22.55 7.90
N PHE A 96 -14.09 -22.16 7.59
CA PHE A 96 -13.47 -22.45 6.30
C PHE A 96 -13.16 -23.94 6.13
N ILE A 97 -12.71 -24.64 7.17
CA ILE A 97 -12.50 -26.11 7.13
C ILE A 97 -13.82 -26.83 6.80
N ILE A 98 -14.92 -26.43 7.45
CA ILE A 98 -16.25 -26.98 7.17
C ILE A 98 -16.66 -26.69 5.72
N TYR A 99 -16.43 -25.45 5.27
CA TYR A 99 -16.73 -25.03 3.89
C TYR A 99 -15.96 -25.86 2.86
N CYS A 100 -14.66 -26.07 3.08
CA CYS A 100 -13.83 -26.91 2.19
C CYS A 100 -14.32 -28.34 2.11
N ARG A 101 -14.66 -28.96 3.25
CA ARG A 101 -15.21 -30.33 3.28
C ARG A 101 -16.52 -30.45 2.52
N LYS A 102 -17.44 -29.50 2.74
CA LYS A 102 -18.76 -29.47 2.08
C LYS A 102 -18.64 -29.32 0.55
N ASN A 103 -17.70 -28.50 0.09
CA ASN A 103 -17.52 -28.19 -1.33
C ASN A 103 -16.42 -29.03 -1.99
N ARG A 104 -15.81 -30.00 -1.27
CA ARG A 104 -14.72 -30.88 -1.75
C ARG A 104 -13.55 -30.06 -2.33
N LEU A 105 -13.20 -28.95 -1.66
CA LEU A 105 -12.07 -28.09 -2.05
C LEU A 105 -10.77 -28.61 -1.43
N SER A 106 -9.71 -28.57 -2.23
CA SER A 106 -8.34 -28.80 -1.79
C SER A 106 -7.42 -27.78 -2.41
N TYR A 107 -6.36 -27.42 -1.70
CA TYR A 107 -5.38 -26.40 -2.10
C TYR A 107 -3.99 -27.01 -2.14
N ASP A 108 -3.15 -26.48 -3.03
CA ASP A 108 -1.75 -26.89 -3.18
C ASP A 108 -0.83 -26.11 -2.25
N PHE A 109 -1.18 -24.84 -1.93
CA PHE A 109 -0.49 -24.02 -0.95
C PHE A 109 -1.34 -22.84 -0.49
N ILE A 110 -0.90 -22.19 0.60
CA ILE A 110 -1.50 -20.99 1.21
C ILE A 110 -0.54 -19.82 1.05
N ASP A 111 -1.05 -18.66 0.64
CA ASP A 111 -0.36 -17.37 0.67
C ASP A 111 -1.15 -16.40 1.52
N SER A 112 -0.63 -15.99 2.67
CA SER A 112 -1.33 -15.15 3.63
C SER A 112 -0.71 -13.77 3.75
N HIS A 113 -1.56 -12.75 3.88
CA HIS A 113 -1.19 -11.35 3.78
C HIS A 113 -1.59 -10.57 5.03
N TYR A 114 -0.59 -10.11 5.78
CA TYR A 114 -0.68 -9.46 7.07
C TYR A 114 -0.80 -10.46 8.24
N TRP A 115 -0.56 -10.00 9.47
CA TRP A 115 -0.41 -10.88 10.64
C TRP A 115 -1.66 -11.64 11.05
N ASP A 116 -2.86 -11.04 10.92
CA ASP A 116 -4.14 -11.67 11.19
C ASP A 116 -4.43 -12.80 10.19
N ALA A 117 -4.24 -12.54 8.90
CA ALA A 117 -4.35 -13.56 7.87
C ALA A 117 -3.24 -14.63 7.98
N GLY A 118 -2.04 -14.23 8.39
CA GLY A 118 -0.94 -15.13 8.68
C GLY A 118 -1.27 -16.14 9.78
N PHE A 119 -1.98 -15.71 10.82
CA PHE A 119 -2.49 -16.60 11.87
C PHE A 119 -3.45 -17.66 11.27
N VAL A 120 -4.38 -17.25 10.42
CA VAL A 120 -5.29 -18.16 9.72
C VAL A 120 -4.51 -19.12 8.83
N GLY A 121 -3.55 -18.61 8.03
CA GLY A 121 -2.69 -19.42 7.17
C GLY A 121 -1.93 -20.49 7.95
N MET A 122 -1.31 -20.12 9.07
CA MET A 122 -0.60 -21.05 9.97
C MET A 122 -1.53 -22.16 10.47
N LYS A 123 -2.74 -21.85 10.93
CA LYS A 123 -3.71 -22.85 11.42
C LYS A 123 -4.23 -23.77 10.31
N LEU A 124 -4.46 -23.23 9.12
CA LEU A 124 -4.91 -24.03 7.98
C LEU A 124 -3.79 -24.94 7.45
N THR A 125 -2.53 -24.49 7.50
CA THR A 125 -1.35 -25.31 7.18
C THR A 125 -1.28 -26.56 8.07
N ASP A 126 -1.45 -26.38 9.37
CA ASP A 126 -1.48 -27.51 10.33
C ASP A 126 -2.61 -28.51 10.01
N THR A 127 -3.76 -28.00 9.54
CA THR A 127 -4.94 -28.83 9.26
C THR A 127 -4.86 -29.54 7.90
N PHE A 128 -4.39 -28.86 6.86
CA PHE A 128 -4.39 -29.38 5.48
C PHE A 128 -3.06 -30.02 5.09
N ASN A 129 -2.00 -29.80 5.88
CA ASN A 129 -0.64 -30.25 5.62
C ASN A 129 -0.12 -29.78 4.25
N ILE A 130 -0.28 -28.51 3.94
CA ILE A 130 0.15 -27.86 2.69
C ILE A 130 1.10 -26.71 2.98
N PRO A 131 2.00 -26.34 2.04
CA PRO A 131 2.95 -25.25 2.24
C PRO A 131 2.27 -23.92 2.50
N HIS A 132 2.91 -23.08 3.32
CA HIS A 132 2.47 -21.73 3.69
C HIS A 132 3.53 -20.70 3.35
N ILE A 133 3.12 -19.63 2.65
CA ILE A 133 3.89 -18.44 2.41
C ILE A 133 3.24 -17.29 3.18
N PHE A 134 4.05 -16.44 3.77
CA PHE A 134 3.58 -15.33 4.57
C PHE A 134 4.17 -14.01 4.10
N THR A 135 3.31 -13.05 3.77
CA THR A 135 3.68 -11.67 3.42
C THR A 135 3.11 -10.71 4.48
N PRO A 136 3.92 -10.18 5.41
CA PRO A 136 3.43 -9.29 6.49
C PRO A 136 2.99 -7.90 6.02
N HIS A 137 3.41 -7.42 4.86
CA HIS A 137 3.21 -6.06 4.31
C HIS A 137 3.73 -4.92 5.20
N SER A 138 3.51 -5.01 6.50
CA SER A 138 3.98 -4.07 7.51
C SER A 138 4.37 -4.86 8.75
N LEU A 139 5.57 -4.62 9.26
CA LEU A 139 6.08 -5.29 10.45
C LEU A 139 5.70 -4.53 11.71
N GLY A 140 5.17 -5.22 12.72
CA GLY A 140 4.74 -4.64 13.98
C GLY A 140 5.89 -3.94 14.71
N ILE A 141 7.03 -4.61 14.89
CA ILE A 141 8.22 -4.03 15.54
C ILE A 141 8.69 -2.76 14.81
N TRP A 142 8.69 -2.74 13.48
CA TRP A 142 9.10 -1.55 12.71
C TRP A 142 8.11 -0.40 12.91
N LYS A 143 6.81 -0.68 12.76
CA LYS A 143 5.76 0.32 12.95
C LYS A 143 5.78 0.90 14.36
N GLU A 144 5.87 0.05 15.38
CA GLU A 144 5.98 0.45 16.79
C GLU A 144 7.20 1.37 17.02
N THR A 145 8.38 0.95 16.52
CA THR A 145 9.61 1.73 16.65
C THR A 145 9.47 3.12 16.03
N ARG A 146 8.88 3.21 14.84
CA ARG A 146 8.67 4.50 14.14
C ARG A 146 7.66 5.39 14.85
N MET A 147 6.59 4.83 15.39
CA MET A 147 5.59 5.60 16.14
C MET A 147 6.19 6.17 17.44
N ARG A 148 7.01 5.37 18.16
CA ARG A 148 7.71 5.82 19.36
C ARG A 148 8.74 6.91 19.05
N GLN A 149 9.47 6.78 17.96
CA GLN A 149 10.42 7.78 17.49
C GLN A 149 9.73 9.11 17.16
N ALA A 150 8.63 9.06 16.39
CA ALA A 150 7.87 10.24 16.04
C ALA A 150 7.34 10.97 17.27
N ALA A 151 6.76 10.24 18.25
CA ALA A 151 6.29 10.83 19.49
C ALA A 151 7.43 11.51 20.28
N ALA A 152 8.61 10.88 20.35
CA ALA A 152 9.77 11.45 21.01
C ALA A 152 10.29 12.72 20.30
N GLU A 153 10.32 12.74 18.97
CA GLU A 153 10.69 13.91 18.15
C GLU A 153 9.71 15.08 18.32
N GLU A 154 8.42 14.78 18.51
CA GLU A 154 7.37 15.77 18.78
C GLU A 154 7.27 16.19 20.25
N GLY A 155 8.04 15.56 21.14
CA GLY A 155 7.96 15.79 22.59
C GLY A 155 6.66 15.29 23.23
N THR A 156 5.98 14.36 22.57
CA THR A 156 4.72 13.77 23.05
C THR A 156 5.01 12.58 23.94
N GLU A 157 4.50 12.59 25.17
CA GLU A 157 4.62 11.45 26.07
C GLU A 157 3.62 10.36 25.72
N ILE A 158 4.12 9.13 25.55
CA ILE A 158 3.27 7.96 25.26
C ILE A 158 2.76 7.37 26.57
N ASN A 159 1.44 7.29 26.75
CA ASN A 159 0.85 6.45 27.77
C ASN A 159 0.96 4.99 27.34
N GLU A 160 1.84 4.22 27.94
CA GLU A 160 2.14 2.83 27.55
C GLU A 160 0.91 1.90 27.60
N LEU A 161 0.01 2.10 28.58
CA LEU A 161 -1.19 1.26 28.73
C LEU A 161 -2.18 1.53 27.60
N ASP A 162 -2.41 2.78 27.26
CA ASP A 162 -3.33 3.17 26.20
C ASP A 162 -2.76 2.78 24.83
N PHE A 163 -1.47 3.00 24.63
CA PHE A 163 -0.75 2.65 23.40
C PHE A 163 -0.84 1.15 23.11
N GLU A 164 -0.58 0.30 24.11
CA GLU A 164 -0.67 -1.14 23.95
C GLU A 164 -2.12 -1.61 23.80
N ARG A 165 -3.06 -1.03 24.56
CA ARG A 165 -4.49 -1.37 24.47
C ARG A 165 -5.05 -1.07 23.08
N GLU A 166 -4.66 0.05 22.45
CA GLU A 166 -5.19 0.47 21.16
C GLU A 166 -4.52 -0.25 19.98
N LEU A 167 -3.22 -0.53 20.07
CA LEU A 167 -2.42 -0.99 18.95
C LEU A 167 -2.00 -2.46 19.05
N ASN A 168 -2.08 -3.06 20.26
CA ASN A 168 -1.83 -4.48 20.52
C ASN A 168 -0.47 -4.99 19.98
N PHE A 169 0.58 -4.16 20.04
CA PHE A 169 1.88 -4.47 19.44
C PHE A 169 2.55 -5.69 20.06
N LYS A 170 2.43 -5.88 21.37
CA LYS A 170 3.03 -7.02 22.05
C LYS A 170 2.49 -8.36 21.50
N HIS A 171 1.18 -8.46 21.38
CA HIS A 171 0.53 -9.63 20.82
C HIS A 171 0.86 -9.78 19.33
N ARG A 172 0.74 -8.70 18.56
CA ARG A 172 1.04 -8.68 17.13
C ARG A 172 2.48 -9.15 16.85
N ASN A 173 3.48 -8.59 17.53
CA ASN A 173 4.89 -8.91 17.31
C ASN A 173 5.20 -10.37 17.64
N ALA A 174 4.60 -10.91 18.71
CA ALA A 174 4.74 -12.32 19.06
C ALA A 174 4.07 -13.23 18.02
N THR A 175 2.88 -12.88 17.54
CA THR A 175 2.15 -13.64 16.52
C THR A 175 2.87 -13.59 15.18
N GLU A 176 3.35 -12.42 14.73
CA GLU A 176 4.17 -12.29 13.50
C GLU A 176 5.39 -13.20 13.54
N LYS A 177 6.09 -13.24 14.68
CA LYS A 177 7.24 -14.12 14.86
C LYS A 177 6.86 -15.60 14.70
N ALA A 178 5.82 -16.04 15.39
CA ALA A 178 5.34 -17.43 15.33
C ALA A 178 4.94 -17.83 13.90
N ILE A 179 4.26 -16.94 13.16
CA ILE A 179 3.89 -17.16 11.76
C ILE A 179 5.15 -17.32 10.89
N MET A 180 6.11 -16.40 11.01
CA MET A 180 7.36 -16.45 10.24
C MET A 180 8.20 -17.69 10.55
N GLU A 181 8.20 -18.14 11.79
CA GLU A 181 8.88 -19.37 12.21
C GLU A 181 8.22 -20.62 11.63
N SER A 182 6.89 -20.65 11.53
CA SER A 182 6.13 -21.80 11.02
C SER A 182 6.03 -21.84 9.49
N ALA A 183 5.92 -20.67 8.82
CA ALA A 183 5.78 -20.59 7.37
C ALA A 183 6.97 -21.24 6.64
N ASN A 184 6.73 -21.83 5.47
CA ASN A 184 7.80 -22.38 4.63
C ASN A 184 8.69 -21.26 4.08
N GLN A 185 8.07 -20.14 3.68
CA GLN A 185 8.74 -18.93 3.22
C GLN A 185 8.04 -17.69 3.74
N THR A 186 8.81 -16.65 3.98
CA THR A 186 8.30 -15.31 4.32
C THR A 186 8.74 -14.34 3.23
N ILE A 187 7.82 -13.46 2.81
CA ILE A 187 8.09 -12.45 1.79
C ILE A 187 8.31 -11.10 2.47
N ALA A 188 9.48 -10.53 2.27
CA ALA A 188 9.76 -9.13 2.54
C ALA A 188 9.50 -8.32 1.29
N THR A 189 8.85 -7.16 1.39
CA THR A 189 8.67 -6.28 0.22
C THR A 189 9.90 -5.42 -0.07
N THR A 190 10.85 -5.36 0.89
CA THR A 190 12.07 -4.56 0.76
C THR A 190 13.26 -5.24 1.46
N PRO A 191 14.51 -4.92 1.08
CA PRO A 191 15.70 -5.34 1.82
C PRO A 191 15.66 -4.96 3.30
N GLU A 192 15.19 -3.75 3.62
CA GLU A 192 15.07 -3.27 5.01
C GLU A 192 14.10 -4.14 5.83
N GLN A 193 12.96 -4.52 5.25
CA GLN A 193 12.05 -5.48 5.92
C GLN A 193 12.73 -6.83 6.16
N LYS A 194 13.48 -7.34 5.19
CA LYS A 194 14.26 -8.59 5.37
C LYS A 194 15.24 -8.47 6.52
N GLU A 195 15.99 -7.38 6.62
CA GLU A 195 16.91 -7.14 7.73
C GLU A 195 16.19 -7.12 9.08
N ILE A 196 15.04 -6.45 9.16
CA ILE A 196 14.22 -6.42 10.39
C ILE A 196 13.74 -7.83 10.75
N MET A 197 13.26 -8.61 9.79
CA MET A 197 12.83 -10.01 10.01
C MET A 197 13.98 -10.86 10.54
N CYS A 198 15.17 -10.72 9.96
CA CYS A 198 16.33 -11.48 10.37
C CYS A 198 16.85 -11.05 11.75
N HIS A 199 17.02 -9.73 11.98
CA HIS A 199 17.69 -9.23 13.18
C HIS A 199 16.76 -9.00 14.37
N LYS A 200 15.51 -8.60 14.15
CA LYS A 200 14.56 -8.29 15.22
C LYS A 200 13.64 -9.46 15.56
N TYR A 201 13.23 -10.23 14.58
CA TYR A 201 12.41 -11.43 14.79
C TYR A 201 13.25 -12.72 14.88
N GLY A 202 14.52 -12.69 14.47
CA GLY A 202 15.43 -13.86 14.50
C GLY A 202 15.16 -14.88 13.39
N ILE A 203 14.57 -14.48 12.27
CA ILE A 203 14.23 -15.37 11.16
C ILE A 203 15.47 -15.62 10.30
N SER A 204 15.70 -16.88 9.93
CA SER A 204 16.81 -17.25 9.04
C SER A 204 16.71 -16.55 7.68
N ALA A 205 17.80 -15.94 7.21
CA ALA A 205 17.84 -15.22 5.95
C ALA A 205 17.45 -16.05 4.72
N GLY A 206 17.70 -17.35 4.75
CA GLY A 206 17.27 -18.31 3.70
C GLY A 206 15.75 -18.54 3.65
N LYS A 207 15.04 -18.18 4.73
CA LYS A 207 13.59 -18.29 4.84
C LYS A 207 12.87 -17.01 4.39
N VAL A 208 13.62 -15.94 4.03
CA VAL A 208 13.07 -14.65 3.66
C VAL A 208 13.45 -14.30 2.22
N ALA A 209 12.47 -14.34 1.31
CA ALA A 209 12.61 -13.83 -0.04
C ALA A 209 12.21 -12.36 -0.12
N ILE A 210 12.76 -11.61 -1.09
CA ILE A 210 12.35 -10.23 -1.37
C ILE A 210 11.49 -10.24 -2.61
N ILE A 211 10.21 -9.86 -2.46
CA ILE A 211 9.25 -9.71 -3.57
C ILE A 211 8.49 -8.41 -3.34
N THR A 212 8.68 -7.45 -4.25
CA THR A 212 8.05 -6.13 -4.19
C THR A 212 6.57 -6.18 -4.57
N PRO A 213 5.77 -5.16 -4.23
CA PRO A 213 4.49 -4.93 -4.91
C PRO A 213 4.69 -4.53 -6.36
N GLY A 214 3.62 -4.63 -7.15
CA GLY A 214 3.64 -4.33 -8.57
C GLY A 214 2.53 -3.40 -9.03
N PHE A 215 2.52 -3.11 -10.33
CA PHE A 215 1.45 -2.40 -11.03
C PHE A 215 1.10 -3.12 -12.35
N PHE A 216 -0.10 -2.87 -12.90
CA PHE A 216 -0.48 -3.34 -14.24
C PHE A 216 -0.13 -2.30 -15.30
N PRO A 217 0.74 -2.63 -16.28
CA PRO A 217 1.10 -1.73 -17.37
C PRO A 217 -0.08 -1.29 -18.23
N GLU A 218 -1.16 -2.07 -18.29
CA GLU A 218 -2.38 -1.74 -19.02
C GLU A 218 -3.10 -0.55 -18.39
N LYS A 219 -3.07 -0.43 -17.06
CA LYS A 219 -3.68 0.66 -16.30
C LYS A 219 -2.74 1.84 -16.16
N TYR A 220 -1.54 1.61 -15.66
CA TYR A 220 -0.55 2.65 -15.40
C TYR A 220 0.47 2.71 -16.53
N ARG A 221 0.22 3.58 -17.48
CA ARG A 221 1.02 3.78 -18.69
C ARG A 221 0.99 5.24 -19.11
N ARG A 222 1.86 5.60 -20.02
CA ARG A 222 1.83 6.92 -20.65
C ARG A 222 0.57 7.07 -21.48
N ILE A 223 -0.19 8.13 -21.22
CA ILE A 223 -1.42 8.50 -21.93
C ILE A 223 -1.21 9.89 -22.51
N ASP A 224 -1.57 10.08 -23.78
CA ASP A 224 -1.51 11.40 -24.39
C ASP A 224 -2.49 12.35 -23.66
N LYS A 225 -2.01 13.56 -23.34
CA LYS A 225 -2.81 14.57 -22.60
C LYS A 225 -4.08 14.95 -23.32
N SER A 226 -4.10 14.86 -24.66
CA SER A 226 -5.31 15.13 -25.45
C SER A 226 -6.46 14.15 -25.15
N CYS A 227 -6.13 12.92 -24.75
CA CYS A 227 -7.09 11.89 -24.34
C CYS A 227 -7.67 12.12 -22.94
N LEU A 228 -7.07 13.04 -22.15
CA LEU A 228 -7.43 13.31 -20.76
C LEU A 228 -8.27 14.59 -20.56
N SER A 229 -8.74 15.20 -21.65
CA SER A 229 -9.48 16.46 -21.62
C SER A 229 -10.78 16.40 -20.80
N GLU A 230 -11.43 15.24 -20.75
CA GLU A 230 -12.63 15.03 -19.94
C GLU A 230 -12.32 15.05 -18.45
N VAL A 231 -11.26 14.36 -18.01
CA VAL A 231 -10.80 14.32 -16.62
C VAL A 231 -10.36 15.73 -16.16
N ILE A 232 -9.61 16.45 -17.02
CA ILE A 232 -9.23 17.85 -16.73
C ILE A 232 -10.47 18.70 -16.45
N ARG A 233 -11.50 18.57 -17.28
CA ARG A 233 -12.75 19.36 -17.13
C ARG A 233 -13.56 18.92 -15.92
N GLN A 234 -13.71 17.61 -15.70
CA GLN A 234 -14.46 17.03 -14.58
C GLN A 234 -13.90 17.48 -13.23
N TYR A 235 -12.59 17.38 -13.07
CA TYR A 235 -11.89 17.71 -11.82
C TYR A 235 -11.38 19.17 -11.81
N LYS A 236 -11.57 19.94 -12.89
CA LYS A 236 -11.03 21.32 -13.02
C LYS A 236 -9.54 21.37 -12.71
N LEU A 237 -8.77 20.42 -13.22
CA LEU A 237 -7.35 20.31 -12.95
C LEU A 237 -6.58 21.51 -13.53
N PRO A 238 -5.60 22.04 -12.79
CA PRO A 238 -4.75 23.12 -13.27
C PRO A 238 -3.78 22.62 -14.35
N GLU A 239 -3.27 23.53 -15.17
CA GLU A 239 -2.32 23.22 -16.23
C GLU A 239 -1.00 22.68 -15.69
N ARG A 240 -0.53 23.25 -14.56
CA ARG A 240 0.73 22.88 -13.92
C ARG A 240 0.49 22.53 -12.45
N PHE A 241 0.85 21.33 -12.06
CA PHE A 241 0.71 20.93 -10.67
C PHE A 241 1.68 19.86 -10.18
N VAL A 242 1.95 19.91 -8.89
CA VAL A 242 2.55 18.89 -8.07
C VAL A 242 1.43 18.03 -7.51
N PHE A 243 1.59 16.73 -7.54
CA PHE A 243 0.56 15.77 -7.10
C PHE A 243 0.99 14.96 -5.89
N THR A 244 0.06 14.70 -4.99
CA THR A 244 0.19 13.71 -3.92
C THR A 244 -1.12 12.98 -3.71
N VAL A 245 -1.05 11.71 -3.29
CA VAL A 245 -2.24 10.85 -3.15
C VAL A 245 -2.08 9.83 -2.02
N GLY A 246 -3.16 9.50 -1.35
CA GLY A 246 -3.22 8.44 -0.36
C GLY A 246 -4.21 8.68 0.78
N ARG A 247 -4.19 7.78 1.78
CA ARG A 247 -5.02 7.91 2.99
C ARG A 247 -4.50 9.04 3.88
N ILE A 248 -5.40 9.68 4.61
CA ILE A 248 -5.00 10.69 5.60
C ILE A 248 -4.60 10.01 6.91
N THR A 249 -3.30 9.89 7.10
CA THR A 249 -2.72 9.40 8.35
C THR A 249 -1.53 10.30 8.72
N PRO A 250 -1.21 10.46 10.01
CA PRO A 250 -0.14 11.36 10.44
C PRO A 250 1.20 11.12 9.72
N TYR A 251 1.56 9.85 9.51
CA TYR A 251 2.82 9.48 8.88
C TYR A 251 2.87 9.66 7.34
N LYS A 252 1.81 10.18 6.70
CA LYS A 252 1.83 10.51 5.26
C LYS A 252 2.43 11.86 4.96
N GLY A 253 2.64 12.72 5.97
CA GLY A 253 3.40 13.97 5.85
C GLY A 253 2.79 15.04 4.95
N TYR A 254 1.48 15.04 4.76
CA TYR A 254 0.82 16.06 3.92
C TYR A 254 0.98 17.47 4.46
N ASP A 255 1.03 17.64 5.77
CA ASP A 255 1.31 18.91 6.44
C ASP A 255 2.73 19.40 6.14
N LEU A 256 3.71 18.47 6.10
CA LEU A 256 5.10 18.80 5.74
C LEU A 256 5.19 19.29 4.30
N LEU A 257 4.48 18.61 3.37
CA LEU A 257 4.42 19.01 1.97
C LEU A 257 3.75 20.38 1.81
N ILE A 258 2.64 20.66 2.50
CA ILE A 258 1.96 21.94 2.45
C ILE A 258 2.89 23.06 2.94
N LYS A 259 3.62 22.86 4.04
CA LYS A 259 4.61 23.80 4.56
C LYS A 259 5.74 24.05 3.55
N ALA A 260 6.30 22.98 2.97
CA ALA A 260 7.34 23.08 1.94
C ALA A 260 6.84 23.80 0.69
N PHE A 261 5.60 23.57 0.30
CA PHE A 261 5.01 24.16 -0.90
C PHE A 261 4.82 25.69 -0.80
N GLN A 262 4.84 26.27 0.41
CA GLN A 262 4.75 27.73 0.60
C GLN A 262 5.83 28.48 -0.18
N GLN A 263 7.07 28.02 -0.14
CA GLN A 263 8.16 28.63 -0.90
C GLN A 263 8.04 28.34 -2.40
N VAL A 264 7.58 27.14 -2.78
CA VAL A 264 7.32 26.80 -4.19
C VAL A 264 6.30 27.76 -4.80
N ALA A 265 5.18 28.00 -4.11
CA ALA A 265 4.13 28.91 -4.59
C ALA A 265 4.58 30.37 -4.70
N LYS A 266 5.54 30.81 -3.86
CA LYS A 266 6.15 32.15 -3.98
C LYS A 266 7.00 32.28 -5.24
N GLU A 267 7.75 31.24 -5.60
CA GLU A 267 8.66 31.25 -6.74
C GLU A 267 7.96 30.91 -8.08
N LEU A 268 6.91 30.09 -8.02
CA LEU A 268 6.16 29.59 -9.17
C LEU A 268 4.64 29.66 -8.87
N PRO A 269 4.04 30.86 -8.85
CA PRO A 269 2.64 31.07 -8.42
C PRO A 269 1.61 30.39 -9.33
N GLU A 270 1.99 30.07 -10.56
CA GLU A 270 1.16 29.35 -11.52
C GLU A 270 1.08 27.84 -11.22
N VAL A 271 2.02 27.29 -10.46
CA VAL A 271 2.01 25.88 -10.08
C VAL A 271 1.07 25.66 -8.88
N LYS A 272 0.27 24.62 -8.93
CA LYS A 272 -0.64 24.25 -7.85
C LYS A 272 -0.20 22.96 -7.18
N LEU A 273 -0.57 22.80 -5.92
CA LEU A 273 -0.47 21.52 -5.19
C LEU A 273 -1.84 20.83 -5.23
N VAL A 274 -1.89 19.67 -5.82
CA VAL A 274 -3.09 18.83 -5.93
C VAL A 274 -2.97 17.65 -4.97
N LEU A 275 -3.90 17.57 -4.04
CA LEU A 275 -3.93 16.52 -3.01
C LEU A 275 -5.20 15.68 -3.20
N ALA A 276 -5.03 14.44 -3.70
CA ALA A 276 -6.11 13.44 -3.76
C ALA A 276 -6.02 12.54 -2.52
N ILE A 277 -6.50 13.04 -1.38
CA ILE A 277 -6.26 12.43 -0.08
C ILE A 277 -7.54 12.10 0.69
N GLY A 278 -7.52 10.95 1.35
CA GLY A 278 -8.63 10.47 2.16
C GLY A 278 -9.84 10.04 1.34
N SER A 279 -10.94 9.83 2.05
CA SER A 279 -12.21 9.37 1.51
C SER A 279 -13.32 10.41 1.71
N HIS A 280 -14.55 9.96 1.51
CA HIS A 280 -15.76 10.75 1.82
C HIS A 280 -16.29 10.48 3.23
N GLU A 281 -15.64 9.64 4.02
CA GLU A 281 -16.00 9.39 5.42
C GLU A 281 -15.86 10.67 6.27
N PRO A 282 -16.81 10.94 7.18
CA PRO A 282 -16.84 12.21 7.94
C PRO A 282 -15.54 12.51 8.69
N THR A 283 -14.91 11.49 9.27
CA THR A 283 -13.64 11.62 10.01
C THR A 283 -12.47 12.02 9.09
N GLU A 284 -12.42 11.50 7.88
CA GLU A 284 -11.39 11.85 6.90
C GLU A 284 -11.66 13.20 6.24
N VAL A 285 -12.93 13.55 6.05
CA VAL A 285 -13.32 14.90 5.62
C VAL A 285 -12.86 15.94 6.65
N ALA A 286 -13.06 15.67 7.96
CA ALA A 286 -12.59 16.57 9.02
C ALA A 286 -11.07 16.79 8.96
N LYS A 287 -10.28 15.72 8.88
CA LYS A 287 -8.82 15.79 8.75
C LYS A 287 -8.37 16.54 7.48
N ARG A 288 -9.06 16.34 6.37
CA ARG A 288 -8.78 17.08 5.14
C ARG A 288 -9.06 18.58 5.29
N ASN A 289 -10.11 18.94 6.03
CA ASN A 289 -10.41 20.33 6.34
C ASN A 289 -9.34 20.97 7.23
N GLU A 290 -8.76 20.24 8.19
CA GLU A 290 -7.62 20.70 9.00
C GLU A 290 -6.40 21.01 8.11
N LEU A 291 -6.08 20.15 7.14
CA LEU A 291 -5.01 20.41 6.18
C LEU A 291 -5.33 21.61 5.25
N SER A 292 -6.60 21.79 4.88
CA SER A 292 -7.03 22.96 4.12
C SER A 292 -6.85 24.26 4.92
N GLN A 293 -7.23 24.25 6.20
CA GLN A 293 -7.02 25.38 7.11
C GLN A 293 -5.53 25.71 7.30
N LEU A 294 -4.68 24.67 7.41
CA LEU A 294 -3.22 24.86 7.43
C LEU A 294 -2.74 25.57 6.14
N ALA A 295 -3.20 25.12 4.98
CA ALA A 295 -2.85 25.74 3.71
C ALA A 295 -3.33 27.21 3.63
N GLU A 296 -4.55 27.50 4.07
CA GLU A 296 -5.10 28.86 4.15
C GLU A 296 -4.26 29.75 5.08
N GLY A 297 -3.91 29.25 6.28
CA GLY A 297 -3.07 29.96 7.25
C GLY A 297 -1.66 30.29 6.72
N LEU A 298 -1.16 29.48 5.78
CA LEU A 298 0.12 29.70 5.09
C LEU A 298 -0.02 30.57 3.81
N GLY A 299 -1.22 31.08 3.50
CA GLY A 299 -1.49 31.90 2.31
C GLY A 299 -1.57 31.09 1.01
N LEU A 300 -1.83 29.80 1.09
CA LEU A 300 -1.87 28.86 -0.04
C LEU A 300 -3.30 28.53 -0.53
N ALA A 301 -4.34 29.26 -0.06
CA ALA A 301 -5.73 28.98 -0.43
C ALA A 301 -5.96 28.89 -1.95
N ASN A 302 -5.28 29.72 -2.73
CA ASN A 302 -5.37 29.71 -4.20
C ASN A 302 -4.33 28.79 -4.88
N ASN A 303 -3.45 28.16 -4.11
CA ASN A 303 -2.37 27.32 -4.64
C ASN A 303 -2.52 25.84 -4.27
N THR A 304 -3.51 25.47 -3.48
CA THR A 304 -3.80 24.09 -3.08
C THR A 304 -5.21 23.68 -3.52
N LEU A 305 -5.32 22.45 -4.01
CA LEU A 305 -6.59 21.84 -4.42
C LEU A 305 -6.73 20.50 -3.71
N PHE A 306 -7.78 20.37 -2.93
CA PHE A 306 -8.06 19.16 -2.17
C PHE A 306 -9.18 18.35 -2.82
N TYR A 307 -8.86 17.11 -3.17
CA TYR A 307 -9.81 16.10 -3.61
C TYR A 307 -9.88 14.98 -2.55
N GLY A 308 -11.01 14.31 -2.48
CA GLY A 308 -11.10 13.03 -1.79
C GLY A 308 -10.58 11.90 -2.68
N HIS A 309 -11.21 10.75 -2.57
CA HIS A 309 -10.91 9.64 -3.47
C HIS A 309 -11.19 10.00 -4.94
N VAL A 310 -10.23 9.77 -5.81
CA VAL A 310 -10.33 9.93 -7.26
C VAL A 310 -10.27 8.55 -7.93
N ARG A 311 -11.08 8.34 -8.97
CA ARG A 311 -11.15 7.05 -9.68
C ARG A 311 -10.11 6.95 -10.78
N GLU A 312 -9.88 8.03 -11.51
CA GLU A 312 -9.01 8.11 -12.68
C GLU A 312 -7.56 8.48 -12.28
N LEU A 313 -7.00 7.73 -11.31
CA LEU A 313 -5.71 8.04 -10.72
C LEU A 313 -4.57 8.06 -11.75
N GLU A 314 -4.63 7.17 -12.75
CA GLU A 314 -3.70 7.15 -13.88
C GLU A 314 -3.69 8.44 -14.68
N ALA A 315 -4.85 9.11 -14.80
CA ALA A 315 -4.94 10.40 -15.47
C ALA A 315 -4.25 11.51 -14.65
N PHE A 316 -4.44 11.52 -13.34
CA PHE A 316 -3.75 12.47 -12.46
C PHE A 316 -2.23 12.32 -12.55
N TYR A 317 -1.72 11.08 -12.52
CA TYR A 317 -0.29 10.84 -12.72
C TYR A 317 0.20 11.40 -14.07
N ASN A 318 -0.48 11.09 -15.18
CA ASN A 318 -0.08 11.55 -16.52
C ASN A 318 -0.14 13.08 -16.69
N LEU A 319 -0.99 13.77 -15.93
CA LEU A 319 -1.18 15.21 -16.01
C LEU A 319 -0.24 16.00 -15.08
N ALA A 320 0.19 15.39 -13.97
CA ALA A 320 1.09 16.01 -13.00
C ALA A 320 2.48 16.29 -13.59
N GLU A 321 3.16 17.33 -13.13
CA GLU A 321 4.57 17.57 -13.44
C GLU A 321 5.49 16.69 -12.59
N ILE A 322 5.11 16.44 -11.33
CA ILE A 322 5.81 15.56 -10.38
C ILE A 322 4.81 14.95 -9.40
N LEU A 323 5.10 13.73 -8.95
CA LEU A 323 4.51 13.16 -7.75
C LEU A 323 5.43 13.43 -6.56
N VAL A 324 4.86 13.81 -5.42
CA VAL A 324 5.58 13.92 -4.14
C VAL A 324 4.98 12.96 -3.13
N MET A 325 5.82 12.13 -2.52
CA MET A 325 5.47 11.19 -1.47
C MET A 325 6.22 11.53 -0.17
N PRO A 326 5.69 12.45 0.66
CA PRO A 326 6.39 13.04 1.80
C PRO A 326 6.25 12.22 3.10
N SER A 327 6.07 10.90 2.99
CA SER A 327 5.74 10.03 4.11
C SER A 327 6.91 9.91 5.10
N THR A 328 6.63 10.05 6.39
CA THR A 328 7.60 9.77 7.47
C THR A 328 7.73 8.28 7.79
N TYR A 329 6.77 7.48 7.33
CA TYR A 329 6.80 6.02 7.31
C TYR A 329 6.05 5.50 6.08
N GLU A 330 6.75 4.77 5.22
CA GLU A 330 6.19 4.15 4.01
C GLU A 330 6.78 2.75 3.82
N PRO A 331 6.03 1.67 4.05
CA PRO A 331 6.55 0.30 3.89
C PRO A 331 7.13 0.04 2.51
N PHE A 332 6.50 0.56 1.46
CA PHE A 332 7.02 0.45 0.09
C PHE A 332 6.85 1.76 -0.70
N GLY A 333 5.62 2.14 -1.10
CA GLY A 333 5.32 3.33 -1.89
C GLY A 333 4.75 3.03 -3.27
N MET A 334 3.65 2.27 -3.33
CA MET A 334 2.99 1.90 -4.60
C MET A 334 2.65 3.10 -5.48
N VAL A 335 2.17 4.20 -4.89
CA VAL A 335 1.82 5.43 -5.62
C VAL A 335 2.99 6.01 -6.43
N ALA A 336 4.23 5.82 -5.94
CA ALA A 336 5.41 6.28 -6.66
C ALA A 336 5.73 5.41 -7.88
N ILE A 337 5.66 4.06 -7.75
CA ILE A 337 5.87 3.18 -8.92
C ILE A 337 4.76 3.34 -9.96
N GLU A 338 3.53 3.58 -9.56
CA GLU A 338 2.40 3.88 -10.45
C GLU A 338 2.63 5.19 -11.22
N SER A 339 3.09 6.24 -10.54
CA SER A 339 3.45 7.51 -11.14
C SER A 339 4.61 7.36 -12.14
N MET A 340 5.69 6.67 -11.73
CA MET A 340 6.83 6.37 -12.58
C MET A 340 6.40 5.57 -13.81
N ALA A 341 5.50 4.59 -13.66
CA ALA A 341 4.93 3.81 -14.75
C ALA A 341 4.12 4.65 -15.76
N CYS A 342 3.51 5.74 -15.30
CA CYS A 342 2.87 6.73 -16.16
C CYS A 342 3.88 7.73 -16.80
N GLY A 343 5.17 7.65 -16.43
CA GLY A 343 6.21 8.55 -16.92
C GLY A 343 6.25 9.89 -16.19
N THR A 344 5.64 9.98 -15.01
CA THR A 344 5.72 11.16 -14.16
C THR A 344 6.80 10.95 -13.11
N PRO A 345 7.78 11.86 -13.02
CA PRO A 345 8.89 11.71 -12.08
C PRO A 345 8.38 11.77 -10.64
N ALA A 346 8.97 10.98 -9.78
CA ALA A 346 8.62 10.91 -8.37
C ALA A 346 9.72 11.53 -7.50
N GLU A 347 9.28 12.28 -6.49
CA GLU A 347 10.05 12.57 -5.29
C GLU A 347 9.56 11.65 -4.19
N VAL A 348 10.44 10.87 -3.64
CA VAL A 348 10.12 9.84 -2.64
C VAL A 348 10.84 10.10 -1.34
N THR A 349 10.22 9.68 -0.25
CA THR A 349 10.83 9.76 1.08
C THR A 349 12.05 8.83 1.20
N ASP A 350 13.07 9.28 1.90
CA ASP A 350 14.20 8.44 2.34
C ASP A 350 13.82 7.49 3.51
N ARG A 351 12.61 7.64 4.07
CA ARG A 351 12.05 6.85 5.18
C ARG A 351 11.11 5.75 4.70
N GLY A 352 11.18 5.40 3.40
CA GLY A 352 10.36 4.38 2.76
C GLY A 352 11.15 3.27 2.10
N GLY A 353 10.49 2.10 1.95
CA GLY A 353 11.14 0.92 1.40
C GLY A 353 11.53 1.03 -0.07
N LEU A 354 10.83 1.85 -0.86
CA LEU A 354 11.11 2.02 -2.29
C LEU A 354 12.51 2.61 -2.55
N ARG A 355 13.06 3.42 -1.65
CA ARG A 355 14.42 3.97 -1.73
C ARG A 355 15.49 2.90 -1.96
N ASN A 356 15.27 1.69 -1.48
CA ASN A 356 16.24 0.59 -1.64
C ASN A 356 16.39 0.11 -3.10
N PHE A 357 15.49 0.50 -3.97
CA PHE A 357 15.45 0.12 -5.39
C PHE A 357 15.76 1.30 -6.33
N LEU A 358 15.80 2.52 -5.79
CA LEU A 358 15.98 3.74 -6.55
C LEU A 358 17.37 4.34 -6.33
N VAL A 359 17.82 5.11 -7.31
CA VAL A 359 19.07 5.88 -7.26
C VAL A 359 18.73 7.36 -7.30
N ASP A 360 19.03 8.08 -6.20
CA ASP A 360 18.78 9.50 -6.09
C ASP A 360 19.38 10.30 -7.26
N GLY A 361 18.61 11.24 -7.78
CA GLY A 361 19.00 12.08 -8.92
C GLY A 361 19.04 11.37 -10.28
N GLN A 362 18.70 10.06 -10.34
CA GLN A 362 18.66 9.30 -11.57
C GLN A 362 17.25 8.86 -11.95
N ASP A 363 16.62 8.00 -11.16
CA ASP A 363 15.29 7.45 -11.42
C ASP A 363 14.19 8.04 -10.53
N ALA A 364 14.59 8.74 -9.45
CA ALA A 364 13.74 9.56 -8.60
C ALA A 364 14.59 10.62 -7.87
N LEU A 365 13.96 11.55 -7.14
CA LEU A 365 14.63 12.29 -6.06
C LEU A 365 14.26 11.64 -4.72
N ILE A 366 15.25 11.45 -3.84
CA ILE A 366 15.05 10.83 -2.53
C ILE A 366 15.35 11.90 -1.46
N VAL A 367 14.35 12.21 -0.62
CA VAL A 367 14.41 13.35 0.30
C VAL A 367 13.94 12.96 1.70
N ASP A 368 14.58 13.49 2.73
CA ASP A 368 14.03 13.44 4.10
C ASP A 368 12.84 14.39 4.18
N PRO A 369 11.61 13.89 4.41
CA PRO A 369 10.41 14.71 4.45
C PRO A 369 10.38 15.68 5.65
N LEU A 370 11.19 15.44 6.69
CA LEU A 370 11.32 16.32 7.84
C LEU A 370 12.23 17.53 7.56
N ASP A 371 13.08 17.47 6.53
CA ASP A 371 13.85 18.61 6.05
C ASP A 371 13.01 19.40 5.02
N THR A 372 12.28 20.39 5.52
CA THR A 372 11.43 21.26 4.70
C THR A 372 12.22 21.98 3.59
N GLN A 373 13.49 22.31 3.80
CA GLN A 373 14.32 22.96 2.80
C GLN A 373 14.72 21.99 1.69
N ALA A 374 15.14 20.76 2.06
CA ALA A 374 15.45 19.72 1.10
C ALA A 374 14.20 19.35 0.26
N LEU A 375 13.05 19.16 0.89
CA LEU A 375 11.76 18.88 0.23
C LEU A 375 11.39 20.00 -0.75
N THR A 376 11.45 21.26 -0.32
CA THR A 376 11.23 22.43 -1.18
C THR A 376 12.21 22.49 -2.36
N GLY A 377 13.49 22.28 -2.07
CA GLY A 377 14.57 22.32 -3.07
C GLY A 377 14.41 21.27 -4.15
N ALA A 378 14.03 20.05 -3.78
CA ALA A 378 13.79 18.95 -4.72
C ALA A 378 12.57 19.25 -5.63
N ILE A 379 11.47 19.71 -5.05
CA ILE A 379 10.29 20.15 -5.82
C ILE A 379 10.67 21.23 -6.84
N LEU A 380 11.33 22.31 -6.38
CA LEU A 380 11.75 23.42 -7.25
C LEU A 380 12.72 22.98 -8.33
N LYS A 381 13.65 22.08 -8.00
CA LYS A 381 14.63 21.53 -8.93
C LYS A 381 13.93 20.82 -10.11
N LEU A 382 12.96 19.94 -9.81
CA LEU A 382 12.20 19.24 -10.85
C LEU A 382 11.27 20.18 -11.63
N LEU A 383 10.67 21.19 -11.01
CA LEU A 383 9.79 22.14 -11.69
C LEU A 383 10.53 23.09 -12.63
N LYS A 384 11.74 23.54 -12.25
CA LYS A 384 12.55 24.50 -13.01
C LYS A 384 13.44 23.84 -14.07
N ASP A 385 14.06 22.72 -13.75
CA ASP A 385 14.95 22.00 -14.68
C ASP A 385 14.17 20.97 -15.51
N LYS A 386 13.66 21.41 -16.66
CA LYS A 386 12.94 20.55 -17.60
C LYS A 386 13.78 19.38 -18.13
N ARG A 387 15.10 19.56 -18.25
CA ARG A 387 16.02 18.50 -18.74
C ARG A 387 16.13 17.41 -17.68
N LEU A 388 16.48 17.79 -16.46
CA LEU A 388 16.58 16.84 -15.33
C LEU A 388 15.25 16.11 -15.12
N ARG A 389 14.13 16.85 -15.13
CA ARG A 389 12.78 16.26 -15.00
C ARG A 389 12.52 15.20 -16.06
N LYS A 390 12.89 15.46 -17.32
CA LYS A 390 12.73 14.49 -18.43
C LYS A 390 13.64 13.27 -18.24
N GLU A 391 14.89 13.47 -17.82
CA GLU A 391 15.85 12.39 -17.57
C GLU A 391 15.36 11.47 -16.44
N ILE A 392 14.94 12.02 -15.31
CA ILE A 392 14.36 11.26 -14.18
C ILE A 392 13.07 10.56 -14.59
N SER A 393 12.17 11.25 -15.30
CA SER A 393 10.94 10.66 -15.84
C SER A 393 11.23 9.41 -16.69
N GLN A 394 12.19 9.50 -17.60
CA GLN A 394 12.49 8.38 -18.48
C GLN A 394 13.12 7.19 -17.73
N LYS A 395 14.12 7.47 -16.88
CA LYS A 395 14.77 6.41 -16.10
C LYS A 395 13.83 5.79 -15.08
N GLY A 396 12.99 6.61 -14.42
CA GLY A 396 11.96 6.11 -13.52
C GLY A 396 10.93 5.20 -14.22
N TYR A 397 10.50 5.60 -15.43
CA TYR A 397 9.62 4.78 -16.26
C TYR A 397 10.26 3.42 -16.59
N GLU A 398 11.51 3.42 -17.06
CA GLU A 398 12.25 2.20 -17.38
C GLU A 398 12.43 1.30 -16.15
N LYS A 399 12.80 1.89 -15.01
CA LYS A 399 12.93 1.20 -13.74
C LYS A 399 11.59 0.54 -13.31
N ALA A 400 10.49 1.28 -13.35
CA ALA A 400 9.19 0.75 -12.98
C ALA A 400 8.81 -0.46 -13.83
N HIS A 401 8.92 -0.35 -15.16
CA HIS A 401 8.54 -1.42 -16.08
C HIS A 401 9.47 -2.64 -16.04
N SER A 402 10.75 -2.46 -15.69
CA SER A 402 11.69 -3.57 -15.59
C SER A 402 11.59 -4.36 -14.30
N MET A 403 11.03 -3.77 -13.20
CA MET A 403 11.10 -4.38 -11.88
C MET A 403 9.75 -4.62 -11.21
N PHE A 404 8.74 -3.76 -11.49
CA PHE A 404 7.54 -3.68 -10.66
C PHE A 404 6.25 -4.02 -11.40
N THR A 405 6.31 -4.74 -12.53
CA THR A 405 5.07 -5.25 -13.16
C THR A 405 4.53 -6.46 -12.40
N TRP A 406 3.21 -6.58 -12.31
CA TRP A 406 2.59 -7.73 -11.65
C TRP A 406 2.96 -9.07 -12.30
N GLU A 407 3.29 -9.09 -13.58
CA GLU A 407 3.81 -10.28 -14.27
C GLU A 407 5.12 -10.76 -13.65
N HIS A 408 6.10 -9.86 -13.48
CA HIS A 408 7.36 -10.16 -12.79
C HIS A 408 7.16 -10.62 -11.34
N ILE A 409 6.23 -9.98 -10.63
CA ILE A 409 5.95 -10.30 -9.23
C ILE A 409 5.33 -11.70 -9.12
N ALA A 410 4.38 -12.03 -9.99
CA ALA A 410 3.77 -13.36 -10.04
C ALA A 410 4.81 -14.47 -10.34
N GLU A 411 5.69 -14.26 -11.31
CA GLU A 411 6.78 -15.19 -11.61
C GLU A 411 7.71 -15.41 -10.41
N ASN A 412 8.10 -14.32 -9.72
CA ASN A 412 8.96 -14.40 -8.54
C ASN A 412 8.26 -15.12 -7.39
N THR A 413 6.97 -14.86 -7.18
CA THR A 413 6.15 -15.55 -6.17
C THR A 413 6.13 -17.06 -6.45
N LEU A 414 5.90 -17.45 -7.69
CA LEU A 414 5.85 -18.87 -8.06
C LEU A 414 7.18 -19.59 -7.93
N ARG A 415 8.32 -18.92 -8.15
CA ARG A 415 9.66 -19.50 -7.90
C ARG A 415 9.91 -19.79 -6.43
N VAL A 416 9.33 -19.03 -5.53
CA VAL A 416 9.44 -19.22 -4.08
C VAL A 416 8.59 -20.41 -3.62
N ILE A 417 7.54 -20.75 -4.36
CA ILE A 417 6.59 -21.82 -4.06
C ILE A 417 7.04 -23.17 -4.65
N SER A 418 7.84 -23.15 -5.73
CA SER A 418 8.30 -24.33 -6.46
C SER A 418 9.39 -25.08 -5.71
#